data_939933f8c6abf4bffb7f576d1a7e9263
#
_entry.id   939933f8c6abf4bffb7f576d1a7e9263
#
_cell.length_a   1.000
_cell.length_b   1.000
_cell.length_c   1.000
_cell.angle_alpha   90.00
_cell.angle_beta   90.00
_cell.angle_gamma   90.00
#
_symmetry.space_group_name_H-M   'P 1'
#
loop_
_entity.id
_entity.type
_entity.pdbx_description
1 polymer ?
#
loop_
_entity_poly.entity_id
_entity_poly.type
_entity_poly.pdbx_seq_one_letter_code
_entity_poly.pdbx_strand_id
1 'polypeptide(L)'
;MFPPRRLNVKYLRRLIWYVSSRLLVLCCVLGLMTMAFYFSMNATNVYIILKDGMAKRAQVVMMGAEEELTPYFSPAYLERDPQLVQARSGQSPYQAYYTITGFDHRISLDRFWCWPWEDTARATITERIPAIDGKIRPSAREAAAAAGMSTSAPKWQTTQYTVLLSRENGVWHIRNMTVVRLLDDQ
;
A
#
# COMPACT_ATOMS: atom_id res chain seq x y z
N MET A 1 -47.02 6.04 -60.31
CA MET A 1 -45.63 6.46 -60.38
C MET A 1 -45.45 7.51 -59.26
N PHE A 2 -44.92 7.13 -58.08
CA PHE A 2 -44.75 8.04 -56.92
C PHE A 2 -43.40 8.78 -57.08
N PRO A 3 -43.42 10.13 -56.96
CA PRO A 3 -42.14 10.88 -57.03
C PRO A 3 -41.24 10.55 -55.89
N PRO A 4 -39.89 10.47 -56.08
CA PRO A 4 -38.96 10.21 -55.04
C PRO A 4 -38.98 11.38 -54.03
N ARG A 5 -39.30 11.10 -52.77
CA ARG A 5 -39.17 12.07 -51.67
C ARG A 5 -37.71 12.52 -51.56
N ARG A 6 -37.39 13.70 -52.03
CA ARG A 6 -36.08 14.33 -51.83
C ARG A 6 -35.91 14.57 -50.33
N LEU A 7 -35.14 13.72 -49.68
CA LEU A 7 -34.70 13.91 -48.30
C LEU A 7 -33.98 15.27 -48.20
N ASN A 8 -34.51 16.14 -47.39
CA ASN A 8 -34.03 17.53 -47.26
C ASN A 8 -32.66 17.46 -46.53
N VAL A 9 -31.55 17.63 -47.25
CA VAL A 9 -30.16 17.49 -46.77
C VAL A 9 -29.91 18.28 -45.49
N LYS A 10 -30.59 19.40 -45.27
CA LYS A 10 -30.51 20.20 -44.05
C LYS A 10 -31.01 19.45 -42.81
N TYR A 11 -32.11 18.70 -42.93
CA TYR A 11 -32.63 17.91 -41.80
C TYR A 11 -31.75 16.68 -41.51
N LEU A 12 -31.26 16.05 -42.54
CA LEU A 12 -30.35 14.91 -42.41
C LEU A 12 -29.03 15.33 -41.68
N ARG A 13 -28.45 16.46 -42.09
CA ARG A 13 -27.23 16.99 -41.43
C ARG A 13 -27.48 17.36 -39.96
N ARG A 14 -28.64 17.95 -39.62
CA ARG A 14 -29.01 18.26 -38.23
C ARG A 14 -29.21 16.99 -37.41
N LEU A 15 -29.85 15.97 -37.97
CA LEU A 15 -30.08 14.70 -37.33
C LEU A 15 -28.74 13.99 -37.05
N ILE A 16 -27.86 13.93 -38.04
CA ILE A 16 -26.52 13.34 -37.89
C ILE A 16 -25.75 14.06 -36.80
N TRP A 17 -25.73 15.39 -36.80
CA TRP A 17 -25.01 16.17 -35.78
C TRP A 17 -25.58 15.94 -34.37
N TYR A 18 -26.90 15.87 -34.23
CA TYR A 18 -27.57 15.58 -32.96
C TYR A 18 -27.23 14.19 -32.44
N VAL A 19 -27.33 13.16 -33.27
CA VAL A 19 -27.00 11.77 -32.89
C VAL A 19 -25.54 11.63 -32.56
N SER A 20 -24.65 12.20 -33.38
CA SER A 20 -23.18 12.13 -33.13
C SER A 20 -22.81 12.84 -31.85
N SER A 21 -23.39 13.99 -31.51
CA SER A 21 -23.09 14.69 -30.25
C SER A 21 -23.53 13.88 -29.03
N ARG A 22 -24.70 13.22 -29.10
CA ARG A 22 -25.15 12.34 -27.99
C ARG A 22 -24.34 11.10 -27.86
N LEU A 23 -23.95 10.47 -28.97
CA LEU A 23 -23.05 9.31 -28.95
C LEU A 23 -21.68 9.66 -28.37
N LEU A 24 -21.12 10.82 -28.75
CA LEU A 24 -19.86 11.29 -28.20
C LEU A 24 -19.92 11.46 -26.67
N VAL A 25 -20.97 12.12 -26.16
CA VAL A 25 -21.18 12.27 -24.72
C VAL A 25 -21.29 10.91 -24.03
N LEU A 26 -22.04 9.98 -24.60
CA LEU A 26 -22.16 8.62 -24.06
C LEU A 26 -20.81 7.91 -24.01
N CYS A 27 -20.02 7.97 -25.08
CA CYS A 27 -18.66 7.39 -25.12
C CYS A 27 -17.73 8.03 -24.08
N CYS A 28 -17.79 9.36 -23.89
CA CYS A 28 -17.01 10.04 -22.87
C CYS A 28 -17.40 9.57 -21.44
N VAL A 29 -18.71 9.48 -21.17
CA VAL A 29 -19.20 9.01 -19.86
C VAL A 29 -18.75 7.58 -19.59
N LEU A 30 -18.92 6.68 -20.56
CA LEU A 30 -18.48 5.28 -20.43
C LEU A 30 -16.97 5.19 -20.25
N GLY A 31 -16.19 5.98 -20.98
CA GLY A 31 -14.74 6.06 -20.83
C GLY A 31 -14.32 6.50 -19.43
N LEU A 32 -14.93 7.56 -18.89
CA LEU A 32 -14.66 8.03 -17.53
C LEU A 32 -15.05 6.99 -16.47
N MET A 33 -16.19 6.33 -16.62
CA MET A 33 -16.60 5.25 -15.71
C MET A 33 -15.62 4.09 -15.73
N THR A 34 -15.15 3.69 -16.91
CA THR A 34 -14.14 2.63 -17.06
C THR A 34 -12.84 3.02 -16.37
N MET A 35 -12.35 4.25 -16.57
CA MET A 35 -11.15 4.75 -15.89
C MET A 35 -11.32 4.76 -14.36
N ALA A 36 -12.45 5.25 -13.86
CA ALA A 36 -12.74 5.28 -12.43
C ALA A 36 -12.77 3.87 -11.83
N PHE A 37 -13.35 2.91 -12.54
CA PHE A 37 -13.39 1.51 -12.14
C PHE A 37 -11.99 0.90 -12.02
N TYR A 38 -11.15 1.06 -13.05
CA TYR A 38 -9.77 0.54 -13.02
C TYR A 38 -8.93 1.22 -11.94
N PHE A 39 -9.08 2.53 -11.76
CA PHE A 39 -8.40 3.25 -10.69
C PHE A 39 -8.80 2.71 -9.30
N SER A 40 -10.08 2.53 -9.06
CA SER A 40 -10.59 1.98 -7.79
C SER A 40 -10.09 0.56 -7.52
N MET A 41 -10.10 -0.28 -8.55
CA MET A 41 -9.60 -1.66 -8.45
C MET A 41 -8.10 -1.70 -8.13
N ASN A 42 -7.29 -0.89 -8.81
CA ASN A 42 -5.86 -0.78 -8.52
C ASN A 42 -5.60 -0.25 -7.11
N ALA A 43 -6.34 0.77 -6.67
CA ALA A 43 -6.22 1.32 -5.32
C ALA A 43 -6.53 0.26 -4.24
N THR A 44 -7.57 -0.53 -4.44
CA THR A 44 -7.94 -1.61 -3.51
C THR A 44 -6.86 -2.69 -3.44
N ASN A 45 -6.36 -3.15 -4.59
CA ASN A 45 -5.31 -4.17 -4.64
C ASN A 45 -4.02 -3.67 -3.98
N VAL A 46 -3.61 -2.44 -4.27
CA VAL A 46 -2.43 -1.82 -3.64
C VAL A 46 -2.63 -1.67 -2.14
N TYR A 47 -3.82 -1.26 -1.67
CA TYR A 47 -4.10 -1.14 -0.24
C TYR A 47 -3.98 -2.49 0.49
N ILE A 48 -4.46 -3.58 -0.09
CA ILE A 48 -4.34 -4.93 0.49
C ILE A 48 -2.85 -5.31 0.60
N ILE A 49 -2.07 -5.15 -0.48
CA ILE A 49 -0.64 -5.44 -0.48
C ILE A 49 0.11 -4.61 0.57
N LEU A 50 -0.20 -3.33 0.68
CA LEU A 50 0.40 -2.46 1.69
C LEU A 50 0.04 -2.90 3.11
N LYS A 51 -1.26 -3.15 3.37
CA LYS A 51 -1.75 -3.54 4.69
C LYS A 51 -1.12 -4.86 5.14
N ASP A 52 -1.21 -5.89 4.32
CA ASP A 52 -0.76 -7.23 4.69
C ASP A 52 0.77 -7.31 4.68
N GLY A 53 1.44 -6.72 3.69
CA GLY A 53 2.89 -6.68 3.61
C GLY A 53 3.52 -5.93 4.79
N MET A 54 3.00 -4.76 5.16
CA MET A 54 3.52 -4.00 6.30
C MET A 54 3.27 -4.71 7.64
N ALA A 55 2.11 -5.35 7.80
CA ALA A 55 1.82 -6.14 9.00
C ALA A 55 2.78 -7.33 9.15
N LYS A 56 3.02 -8.08 8.07
CA LYS A 56 3.99 -9.18 8.05
C LYS A 56 5.43 -8.70 8.28
N ARG A 57 5.80 -7.58 7.69
CA ARG A 57 7.10 -6.95 7.93
C ARG A 57 7.30 -6.60 9.41
N ALA A 58 6.30 -5.96 10.03
CA ALA A 58 6.33 -5.64 11.47
C ALA A 58 6.44 -6.92 12.32
N GLN A 59 5.74 -8.00 11.92
CA GLN A 59 5.81 -9.30 12.60
C GLN A 59 7.21 -9.90 12.54
N VAL A 60 7.88 -9.87 11.39
CA VAL A 60 9.29 -10.32 11.27
C VAL A 60 10.20 -9.50 12.16
N VAL A 61 10.06 -8.16 12.15
CA VAL A 61 10.91 -7.26 12.95
C VAL A 61 10.73 -7.46 14.44
N MET A 62 9.49 -7.68 14.91
CA MET A 62 9.17 -7.79 16.34
C MET A 62 9.33 -9.21 16.90
N MET A 63 8.87 -10.22 16.15
CA MET A 63 8.76 -11.59 16.65
C MET A 63 9.86 -12.52 16.12
N GLY A 64 10.59 -12.10 15.08
CA GLY A 64 11.55 -12.96 14.40
C GLY A 64 10.89 -14.09 13.63
N ALA A 65 9.59 -13.98 13.32
CA ALA A 65 8.87 -15.00 12.59
C ALA A 65 9.43 -15.09 11.15
N GLU A 66 9.66 -16.32 10.67
CA GLU A 66 10.00 -16.58 9.27
C GLU A 66 8.73 -16.43 8.41
N GLU A 67 8.30 -15.21 8.22
CA GLU A 67 7.17 -14.91 7.34
C GLU A 67 7.64 -14.75 5.89
N GLU A 68 6.87 -15.28 4.95
CA GLU A 68 7.14 -15.09 3.55
C GLU A 68 6.76 -13.66 3.13
N LEU A 69 7.77 -12.82 2.89
CA LEU A 69 7.61 -11.42 2.48
C LEU A 69 7.66 -11.24 0.95
N THR A 70 8.14 -12.22 0.22
CA THR A 70 8.29 -12.19 -1.25
C THR A 70 7.01 -11.93 -2.03
N PRO A 71 5.80 -12.35 -1.58
CA PRO A 71 4.56 -11.97 -2.26
C PRO A 71 4.21 -10.48 -2.18
N TYR A 72 4.80 -9.75 -1.22
CA TYR A 72 4.47 -8.34 -0.95
C TYR A 72 5.59 -7.38 -1.33
N PHE A 73 6.85 -7.81 -1.24
CA PHE A 73 8.02 -6.96 -1.43
C PHE A 73 8.91 -7.51 -2.55
N SER A 74 9.55 -6.61 -3.28
CA SER A 74 10.58 -7.01 -4.22
C SER A 74 11.82 -7.58 -3.48
N PRO A 75 12.49 -8.61 -4.01
CA PRO A 75 13.68 -9.18 -3.39
C PRO A 75 14.76 -8.13 -3.09
N ALA A 76 14.99 -7.21 -4.03
CA ALA A 76 15.96 -6.13 -3.88
C ALA A 76 15.63 -5.16 -2.72
N TYR A 77 14.36 -5.01 -2.35
CA TYR A 77 13.97 -4.24 -1.17
C TYR A 77 14.25 -5.02 0.11
N LEU A 78 13.90 -6.30 0.15
CA LEU A 78 14.07 -7.17 1.33
C LEU A 78 15.52 -7.30 1.77
N GLU A 79 16.47 -7.20 0.84
CA GLU A 79 17.91 -7.23 1.13
C GLU A 79 18.44 -5.92 1.72
N ARG A 80 17.77 -4.79 1.43
CA ARG A 80 18.23 -3.45 1.80
C ARG A 80 17.48 -2.82 2.97
N ASP A 81 16.36 -3.39 3.39
CA ASP A 81 15.58 -2.86 4.51
C ASP A 81 16.36 -3.00 5.84
N PRO A 82 16.79 -1.89 6.47
CA PRO A 82 17.65 -1.94 7.65
C PRO A 82 16.98 -2.65 8.83
N GLN A 83 15.67 -2.53 8.99
CA GLN A 83 14.94 -3.17 10.08
C GLN A 83 14.86 -4.69 9.90
N LEU A 84 14.65 -5.15 8.65
CA LEU A 84 14.66 -6.58 8.36
C LEU A 84 16.07 -7.19 8.49
N VAL A 85 17.11 -6.48 8.03
CA VAL A 85 18.50 -6.90 8.20
C VAL A 85 18.84 -7.02 9.68
N GLN A 86 18.46 -6.03 10.50
CA GLN A 86 18.66 -6.03 11.94
C GLN A 86 17.86 -7.14 12.64
N ALA A 87 16.64 -7.40 12.21
CA ALA A 87 15.81 -8.48 12.73
C ALA A 87 16.42 -9.86 12.43
N ARG A 88 16.86 -10.09 11.19
CA ARG A 88 17.50 -11.35 10.78
C ARG A 88 18.82 -11.63 11.50
N SER A 89 19.56 -10.60 11.87
CA SER A 89 20.78 -10.72 12.68
C SER A 89 20.52 -10.90 14.18
N GLY A 90 19.25 -10.92 14.62
CA GLY A 90 18.87 -11.00 16.03
C GLY A 90 19.17 -9.74 16.85
N GLN A 91 19.53 -8.64 16.18
CA GLN A 91 19.86 -7.37 16.83
C GLN A 91 18.66 -6.44 17.00
N SER A 92 17.47 -6.86 16.56
CA SER A 92 16.24 -6.11 16.82
C SER A 92 16.03 -5.97 18.35
N PRO A 93 15.83 -4.75 18.87
CA PRO A 93 15.61 -4.55 20.30
C PRO A 93 14.38 -5.32 20.82
N TYR A 94 13.39 -5.56 19.96
CA TYR A 94 12.22 -6.38 20.28
C TYR A 94 12.59 -7.84 20.51
N GLN A 95 13.43 -8.41 19.65
CA GLN A 95 13.83 -9.81 19.71
C GLN A 95 14.93 -10.06 20.75
N ALA A 96 15.83 -9.11 20.95
CA ALA A 96 16.94 -9.27 21.88
C ALA A 96 16.46 -9.36 23.34
N TYR A 97 15.51 -8.52 23.75
CA TYR A 97 15.13 -8.38 25.14
C TYR A 97 13.69 -8.82 25.46
N TYR A 98 12.78 -8.82 24.46
CA TYR A 98 11.37 -9.04 24.71
C TYR A 98 10.85 -10.32 24.05
N THR A 99 9.76 -10.84 24.60
CA THR A 99 8.89 -11.80 23.95
C THR A 99 7.60 -11.05 23.60
N ILE A 100 7.40 -10.79 22.31
CA ILE A 100 6.19 -10.14 21.79
C ILE A 100 5.17 -11.23 21.50
N THR A 101 3.96 -11.06 22.05
CA THR A 101 2.83 -11.99 21.87
C THR A 101 1.76 -11.47 20.94
N GLY A 102 1.72 -10.14 20.72
CA GLY A 102 0.77 -9.50 19.82
C GLY A 102 1.07 -8.03 19.65
N PHE A 103 0.48 -7.44 18.62
CA PHE A 103 0.53 -6.00 18.36
C PHE A 103 -0.67 -5.58 17.51
N ASP A 104 -1.10 -4.32 17.66
CA ASP A 104 -2.18 -3.73 16.87
C ASP A 104 -1.58 -2.91 15.72
N HIS A 105 -1.53 -3.50 14.53
CA HIS A 105 -0.98 -2.84 13.34
C HIS A 105 -2.09 -2.11 12.57
N ARG A 106 -1.89 -0.83 12.36
CA ARG A 106 -2.81 0.02 11.60
C ARG A 106 -2.06 0.76 10.49
N ILE A 107 -2.69 0.78 9.33
CA ILE A 107 -2.20 1.54 8.19
C ILE A 107 -3.29 2.46 7.67
N SER A 108 -2.91 3.69 7.34
CA SER A 108 -3.76 4.67 6.68
C SER A 108 -3.18 4.97 5.31
N LEU A 109 -4.01 4.92 4.27
CA LEU A 109 -3.63 5.33 2.92
C LEU A 109 -3.98 6.81 2.75
N ASP A 110 -2.97 7.68 2.84
CA ASP A 110 -3.16 9.13 2.83
C ASP A 110 -3.27 9.68 1.40
N ARG A 111 -2.53 9.08 0.47
CA ARG A 111 -2.53 9.44 -0.95
C ARG A 111 -2.18 8.23 -1.79
N PHE A 112 -2.86 8.12 -2.94
CA PHE A 112 -2.60 7.10 -3.93
C PHE A 112 -2.61 7.70 -5.33
N TRP A 113 -1.68 7.26 -6.17
CA TRP A 113 -1.63 7.61 -7.57
C TRP A 113 -1.14 6.43 -8.41
N CYS A 114 -1.93 6.07 -9.42
CA CYS A 114 -1.61 5.05 -10.41
C CYS A 114 -2.42 5.33 -11.69
N TRP A 115 -1.77 5.39 -12.82
CA TRP A 115 -2.51 5.40 -14.07
C TRP A 115 -3.04 3.99 -14.39
N PRO A 116 -4.24 3.86 -14.98
CA PRO A 116 -4.83 2.54 -15.26
C PRO A 116 -3.98 1.61 -16.13
N TRP A 117 -3.12 2.20 -16.97
CA TRP A 117 -2.25 1.48 -17.91
C TRP A 117 -0.78 1.40 -17.47
N GLU A 118 -0.44 1.90 -16.30
CA GLU A 118 0.92 1.83 -15.76
C GLU A 118 1.10 0.62 -14.85
N ASP A 119 2.29 0.05 -14.88
CA ASP A 119 2.72 -1.01 -13.98
C ASP A 119 3.47 -0.46 -12.76
N THR A 120 3.34 0.84 -12.51
CA THR A 120 3.91 1.51 -11.33
C THR A 120 2.84 2.30 -10.60
N ALA A 121 2.93 2.30 -9.27
CA ALA A 121 2.06 3.09 -8.42
C ALA A 121 2.87 3.78 -7.33
N ARG A 122 2.37 4.92 -6.88
CA ARG A 122 2.91 5.66 -5.73
C ARG A 122 1.83 5.81 -4.68
N ALA A 123 2.16 5.44 -3.44
CA ALA A 123 1.28 5.61 -2.30
C ALA A 123 2.01 6.40 -1.20
N THR A 124 1.27 7.23 -0.47
CA THR A 124 1.71 7.77 0.81
C THR A 124 0.87 7.11 1.87
N ILE A 125 1.52 6.48 2.83
CA ILE A 125 0.87 5.74 3.92
C ILE A 125 1.38 6.22 5.27
N THR A 126 0.53 6.12 6.28
CA THR A 126 0.92 6.30 7.68
C THR A 126 0.78 4.96 8.39
N GLU A 127 1.90 4.44 8.89
CA GLU A 127 1.98 3.22 9.70
C GLU A 127 1.94 3.58 11.18
N ARG A 128 1.08 2.91 11.94
CA ARG A 128 0.95 3.08 13.39
C ARG A 128 0.79 1.73 14.06
N ILE A 129 1.51 1.53 15.17
CA ILE A 129 1.33 0.38 16.07
C ILE A 129 1.12 0.92 17.49
N PRO A 130 -0.15 1.24 17.85
CA PRO A 130 -0.46 1.89 19.13
C PRO A 130 -0.25 0.99 20.34
N ALA A 131 -0.35 -0.33 20.17
CA ALA A 131 -0.20 -1.29 21.25
C ALA A 131 0.71 -2.44 20.84
N ILE A 132 1.64 -2.78 21.71
CA ILE A 132 2.55 -3.94 21.57
C ILE A 132 2.48 -4.71 22.88
N ASP A 133 1.97 -5.95 22.81
CA ASP A 133 1.91 -6.87 23.91
C ASP A 133 3.22 -7.64 24.00
N GLY A 134 4.09 -7.23 24.93
CA GLY A 134 5.40 -7.84 25.08
C GLY A 134 5.91 -7.71 26.52
N LYS A 135 6.67 -8.72 26.94
CA LYS A 135 7.30 -8.77 28.25
C LYS A 135 8.79 -9.05 28.10
N ILE A 136 9.61 -8.54 29.04
CA ILE A 136 11.03 -8.88 29.07
C ILE A 136 11.18 -10.40 29.21
N ARG A 137 12.00 -10.96 28.35
CA ARG A 137 12.36 -12.39 28.38
C ARG A 137 13.10 -12.70 29.70
N PRO A 138 12.72 -13.75 30.43
CA PRO A 138 13.38 -14.07 31.70
C PRO A 138 14.89 -14.17 31.59
N SER A 139 15.40 -14.78 30.52
CA SER A 139 16.84 -14.93 30.22
C SER A 139 17.56 -13.62 29.88
N ALA A 140 16.84 -12.57 29.50
CA ALA A 140 17.42 -11.29 29.14
C ALA A 140 17.23 -10.20 30.22
N ARG A 141 16.66 -10.54 31.38
CA ARG A 141 16.27 -9.57 32.41
C ARG A 141 17.47 -8.75 32.93
N GLU A 142 18.59 -9.39 33.21
CA GLU A 142 19.79 -8.70 33.71
C GLU A 142 20.40 -7.80 32.63
N ALA A 143 20.50 -8.30 31.39
CA ALA A 143 21.01 -7.54 30.26
C ALA A 143 20.10 -6.34 29.90
N ALA A 144 18.80 -6.53 29.98
CA ALA A 144 17.82 -5.46 29.76
C ALA A 144 17.94 -4.38 30.86
N ALA A 145 18.08 -4.76 32.11
CA ALA A 145 18.30 -3.83 33.22
C ALA A 145 19.62 -3.06 33.07
N ALA A 146 20.71 -3.73 32.71
CA ALA A 146 22.00 -3.09 32.45
C ALA A 146 21.94 -2.13 31.24
N ALA A 147 21.10 -2.41 30.23
CA ALA A 147 20.87 -1.56 29.09
C ALA A 147 19.83 -0.45 29.35
N GLY A 148 19.27 -0.34 30.55
CA GLY A 148 18.26 0.65 30.92
C GLY A 148 16.90 0.48 30.16
N MET A 149 16.61 -0.75 29.75
CA MET A 149 15.39 -1.04 29.01
C MET A 149 14.16 -1.06 29.92
N SER A 150 13.04 -0.52 29.41
CA SER A 150 11.75 -0.52 30.11
C SER A 150 11.22 -1.95 30.30
N THR A 151 10.34 -2.16 31.29
CA THR A 151 9.64 -3.45 31.47
C THR A 151 8.67 -3.78 30.35
N SER A 152 8.15 -2.76 29.67
CA SER A 152 7.29 -2.88 28.49
C SER A 152 8.12 -2.75 27.21
N ALA A 153 7.67 -3.40 26.13
CA ALA A 153 8.31 -3.29 24.82
C ALA A 153 8.39 -1.82 24.36
N PRO A 154 9.47 -1.45 23.66
CA PRO A 154 9.60 -0.09 23.14
C PRO A 154 8.48 0.21 22.15
N LYS A 155 8.03 1.47 22.14
CA LYS A 155 6.98 1.92 21.21
C LYS A 155 7.49 1.85 19.76
N TRP A 156 6.62 1.45 18.87
CA TRP A 156 6.87 1.59 17.44
C TRP A 156 6.62 3.04 17.02
N GLN A 157 7.60 3.63 16.36
CA GLN A 157 7.48 5.01 15.93
C GLN A 157 6.45 5.14 14.82
N THR A 158 5.40 5.92 15.03
CA THR A 158 4.43 6.24 13.97
C THR A 158 5.14 6.94 12.82
N THR A 159 5.08 6.37 11.64
CA THR A 159 5.88 6.83 10.50
C THR A 159 5.04 6.97 9.25
N GLN A 160 5.23 8.09 8.57
CA GLN A 160 4.67 8.29 7.23
C GLN A 160 5.71 7.93 6.17
N TYR A 161 5.31 7.07 5.24
CA TYR A 161 6.14 6.60 4.13
C TYR A 161 5.58 7.03 2.78
N THR A 162 6.48 7.32 1.85
CA THR A 162 6.18 7.23 0.41
C THR A 162 6.62 5.86 -0.07
N VAL A 163 5.70 5.13 -0.65
CA VAL A 163 5.89 3.77 -1.15
C VAL A 163 5.79 3.78 -2.66
N LEU A 164 6.78 3.18 -3.31
CA LEU A 164 6.77 2.88 -4.74
C LEU A 164 6.45 1.40 -4.93
N LEU A 165 5.44 1.13 -5.74
CA LEU A 165 5.04 -0.22 -6.09
C LEU A 165 5.27 -0.47 -7.57
N SER A 166 5.58 -1.70 -7.94
CA SER A 166 5.58 -2.20 -9.32
C SER A 166 4.67 -3.41 -9.43
N ARG A 167 4.05 -3.55 -10.62
CA ARG A 167 3.22 -4.71 -10.94
C ARG A 167 4.03 -5.65 -11.83
N GLU A 168 4.23 -6.87 -11.35
CA GLU A 168 4.95 -7.93 -12.05
C GLU A 168 4.03 -9.14 -12.18
N ASN A 169 3.83 -9.62 -13.41
CA ASN A 169 2.90 -10.72 -13.71
C ASN A 169 1.48 -10.50 -13.14
N GLY A 170 1.01 -9.23 -13.14
CA GLY A 170 -0.31 -8.87 -12.63
C GLY A 170 -0.41 -8.66 -11.11
N VAL A 171 0.65 -8.93 -10.36
CA VAL A 171 0.71 -8.78 -8.89
C VAL A 171 1.52 -7.54 -8.52
N TRP A 172 1.00 -6.76 -7.57
CA TRP A 172 1.70 -5.59 -7.04
C TRP A 172 2.72 -5.99 -5.97
N HIS A 173 3.93 -5.40 -6.06
CA HIS A 173 5.00 -5.58 -5.06
C HIS A 173 5.51 -4.21 -4.60
N ILE A 174 5.82 -4.09 -3.33
CA ILE A 174 6.50 -2.93 -2.75
C ILE A 174 7.96 -2.97 -3.19
N ARG A 175 8.37 -2.01 -4.01
CA ARG A 175 9.71 -1.91 -4.57
C ARG A 175 10.64 -1.03 -3.76
N ASN A 176 10.08 0.03 -3.18
CA ASN A 176 10.84 0.95 -2.34
C ASN A 176 9.93 1.65 -1.34
N MET A 177 10.49 1.97 -0.18
CA MET A 177 9.84 2.78 0.84
C MET A 177 10.81 3.86 1.33
N THR A 178 10.33 5.08 1.41
CA THR A 178 11.10 6.23 1.90
C THR A 178 10.33 6.89 3.03
N VAL A 179 10.99 7.10 4.17
CA VAL A 179 10.44 7.85 5.29
C VAL A 179 10.22 9.30 4.87
N VAL A 180 9.01 9.79 5.01
CA VAL A 180 8.66 11.20 4.77
C VAL A 180 8.82 12.00 6.05
N ARG A 181 8.23 11.48 7.13
CA ARG A 181 8.32 12.10 8.46
C ARG A 181 7.98 11.08 9.55
N LEU A 182 8.53 11.32 10.71
CA LEU A 182 8.12 10.68 11.95
C LEU A 182 7.00 11.52 12.57
N LEU A 183 5.99 10.85 13.09
CA LEU A 183 4.84 11.50 13.72
C LEU A 183 4.87 11.18 15.21
N ASP A 184 4.63 12.20 16.03
CA ASP A 184 4.45 11.99 17.46
C ASP A 184 3.07 11.36 17.68
N ASP A 185 3.01 10.33 18.53
CA ASP A 185 1.74 9.72 18.95
C ASP A 185 1.00 10.72 19.84
N GLN A 186 -0.09 11.25 19.31
CA GLN A 186 -1.05 12.02 20.11
C GLN A 186 -2.03 11.09 20.80
#